data_3883149b988a89fa02fa61d8430ccac8
#
_entry.id   3883149b988a89fa02fa61d8430ccac8
#
_cell.length_a   1.000
_cell.length_b   1.000
_cell.length_c   1.000
_cell.angle_alpha   90.00
_cell.angle_beta   90.00
_cell.angle_gamma   90.00
#
_symmetry.space_group_name_H-M   'P 1'
#
loop_
_entity.id
_entity.type
_entity.pdbx_description
1 polymer ?
#
loop_
_entity_poly.entity_id
_entity_poly.type
_entity_poly.pdbx_seq_one_letter_code
_entity_poly.pdbx_strand_id
1 'polypeptide(L)'
;MSTKISAQKLTGLALYTTLSLAVYAIESAIPPLVPLPGVKLGLANITTLILLQQDSAKDAFTVLIVRLLLSTLLFGQILSLFYSLSGGLLSFAVMYPVNRLLQRKLPFLTGALGGLFHNLGQLLTAFAVTATAGVFTYSPYLAVSGILTGLFTGFCAHFAGRYLLPRLK
;
A
#
# COMPACT_ATOMS: atom_id res chain seq x y z
N MET A 1 -2.76 8.70 30.39
CA MET A 1 -1.33 8.32 30.23
C MET A 1 -0.87 8.83 28.86
N SER A 2 -0.08 9.91 28.85
CA SER A 2 0.54 10.41 27.61
C SER A 2 1.74 9.53 27.29
N THR A 3 1.59 8.59 26.34
CA THR A 3 2.72 7.85 25.81
C THR A 3 3.56 8.80 24.95
N LYS A 4 4.61 9.35 25.54
CA LYS A 4 5.61 10.16 24.79
C LYS A 4 6.21 9.25 23.71
N ILE A 5 5.93 9.55 22.44
CA ILE A 5 6.58 8.88 21.31
C ILE A 5 8.08 9.24 21.39
N SER A 6 8.95 8.23 21.41
CA SER A 6 10.39 8.48 21.43
C SER A 6 10.83 9.16 20.12
N ALA A 7 11.84 10.03 20.20
CA ALA A 7 12.40 10.68 19.00
C ALA A 7 12.85 9.64 17.96
N GLN A 8 13.43 8.54 18.41
CA GLN A 8 13.84 7.44 17.55
C GLN A 8 12.66 6.81 16.77
N LYS A 9 11.53 6.61 17.45
CA LYS A 9 10.31 6.08 16.80
C LYS A 9 9.76 7.07 15.77
N LEU A 10 9.72 8.36 16.13
CA LEU A 10 9.27 9.41 15.21
C LEU A 10 10.14 9.48 13.96
N THR A 11 11.46 9.44 14.11
CA THR A 11 12.42 9.42 12.99
C THR A 11 12.20 8.18 12.11
N GLY A 12 11.96 7.02 12.69
CA GLY A 12 11.67 5.80 11.94
C GLY A 12 10.36 5.90 11.15
N LEU A 13 9.29 6.42 11.74
CA LEU A 13 8.02 6.65 11.04
C LEU A 13 8.19 7.64 9.89
N ALA A 14 8.96 8.73 10.09
CA ALA A 14 9.27 9.70 9.04
C ALA A 14 10.04 9.04 7.89
N LEU A 15 11.05 8.19 8.19
CA LEU A 15 11.81 7.45 7.18
C LEU A 15 10.89 6.54 6.34
N TYR A 16 10.04 5.74 6.98
CA TYR A 16 9.09 4.87 6.27
C TYR A 16 8.08 5.67 5.45
N THR A 17 7.61 6.79 5.95
CA THR A 17 6.69 7.67 5.21
C THR A 17 7.38 8.27 3.99
N THR A 18 8.61 8.77 4.13
CA THR A 18 9.40 9.33 3.03
C THR A 18 9.68 8.26 1.96
N LEU A 19 10.08 7.06 2.38
CA LEU A 19 10.28 5.93 1.45
C LEU A 19 8.99 5.60 0.69
N SER A 20 7.86 5.57 1.39
CA SER A 20 6.56 5.30 0.78
C SER A 20 6.15 6.39 -0.23
N LEU A 21 6.44 7.66 0.08
CA LEU A 21 6.22 8.78 -0.84
C LEU A 21 7.14 8.73 -2.06
N ALA A 22 8.40 8.35 -1.88
CA ALA A 22 9.33 8.18 -3.00
C ALA A 22 8.85 7.07 -3.95
N VAL A 23 8.44 5.92 -3.40
CA VAL A 23 7.84 4.83 -4.21
C VAL A 23 6.57 5.29 -4.91
N TYR A 24 5.71 6.05 -4.23
CA TYR A 24 4.50 6.62 -4.83
C TYR A 24 4.82 7.59 -5.97
N ALA A 25 5.86 8.44 -5.82
CA ALA A 25 6.30 9.36 -6.87
C ALA A 25 6.79 8.61 -8.11
N ILE A 26 7.61 7.57 -7.92
CA ILE A 26 8.07 6.69 -9.00
C ILE A 26 6.87 6.01 -9.70
N GLU A 27 5.96 5.43 -8.91
CA GLU A 27 4.75 4.80 -9.43
C GLU A 27 3.89 5.77 -10.24
N SER A 28 3.81 7.03 -9.80
CA SER A 28 3.03 8.07 -10.48
C SER A 28 3.61 8.48 -11.83
N ALA A 29 4.89 8.19 -12.09
CA ALA A 29 5.54 8.41 -13.39
C ALA A 29 5.30 7.24 -14.37
N ILE A 30 4.79 6.09 -13.90
CA ILE A 30 4.48 4.94 -14.73
C ILE A 30 3.11 5.17 -15.40
N PRO A 31 2.98 4.99 -16.72
CA PRO A 31 1.68 5.07 -17.38
C PRO A 31 0.67 4.08 -16.77
N PRO A 32 -0.60 4.46 -16.62
CA PRO A 32 -1.62 3.57 -16.07
C PRO A 32 -1.83 2.35 -16.99
N LEU A 33 -1.93 1.16 -16.38
CA LEU A 33 -2.18 -0.10 -17.09
C LEU A 33 -3.59 -0.19 -17.68
N VAL A 34 -4.51 0.57 -17.16
CA VAL A 34 -5.90 0.66 -17.62
C VAL A 34 -6.28 2.13 -17.77
N PRO A 35 -7.17 2.49 -18.71
CA PRO A 35 -7.57 3.87 -18.97
C PRO A 35 -8.56 4.40 -17.90
N LEU A 36 -8.24 4.16 -16.64
CA LEU A 36 -8.99 4.67 -15.49
C LEU A 36 -8.11 5.67 -14.74
N PRO A 37 -8.49 6.97 -14.75
CA PRO A 37 -7.71 8.01 -14.08
C PRO A 37 -7.58 7.75 -12.59
N GLY A 38 -6.34 7.82 -12.08
CA GLY A 38 -6.06 7.66 -10.65
C GLY A 38 -5.80 6.23 -10.18
N VAL A 39 -6.01 5.21 -11.02
CA VAL A 39 -5.64 3.81 -10.72
C VAL A 39 -4.13 3.66 -10.72
N LYS A 40 -3.60 2.97 -9.70
CA LYS A 40 -2.17 2.74 -9.50
C LYS A 40 -1.87 1.28 -9.19
N LEU A 41 -0.61 0.87 -9.36
CA LEU A 41 -0.15 -0.50 -9.12
C LEU A 41 -0.16 -0.90 -7.64
N GLY A 42 -0.06 0.08 -6.74
CA GLY A 42 -0.01 -0.14 -5.29
C GLY A 42 1.38 -0.48 -4.75
N LEU A 43 2.44 -0.14 -5.48
CA LEU A 43 3.83 -0.38 -5.04
C LEU A 43 4.16 0.28 -3.70
N ALA A 44 3.54 1.42 -3.40
CA ALA A 44 3.73 2.11 -2.13
C ALA A 44 3.28 1.29 -0.89
N ASN A 45 2.54 0.17 -1.08
CA ASN A 45 2.21 -0.78 -0.02
C ASN A 45 3.41 -1.62 0.46
N ILE A 46 4.57 -1.53 -0.21
CA ILE A 46 5.84 -2.14 0.24
C ILE A 46 6.12 -1.77 1.69
N THR A 47 6.05 -0.49 2.04
CA THR A 47 6.34 -0.01 3.40
C THR A 47 5.33 -0.51 4.42
N THR A 48 4.06 -0.59 4.04
CA THR A 48 3.00 -1.17 4.87
C THR A 48 3.31 -2.63 5.20
N LEU A 49 3.70 -3.44 4.19
CA LEU A 49 4.02 -4.84 4.39
C LEU A 49 5.31 -5.03 5.21
N ILE A 50 6.34 -4.19 5.01
CA ILE A 50 7.56 -4.22 5.83
C ILE A 50 7.23 -4.02 7.31
N LEU A 51 6.42 -3.01 7.63
CA LEU A 51 6.03 -2.74 9.01
C LEU A 51 5.14 -3.84 9.61
N LEU A 52 4.27 -4.47 8.81
CA LEU A 52 3.51 -5.64 9.23
C LEU A 52 4.43 -6.84 9.51
N GLN A 53 5.48 -7.04 8.72
CA GLN A 53 6.50 -8.09 8.97
C GLN A 53 7.27 -7.84 10.28
N GLN A 54 7.38 -6.58 10.72
CA GLN A 54 8.02 -6.20 11.98
C GLN A 54 7.07 -6.22 13.19
N ASP A 55 5.84 -6.72 13.03
CA ASP A 55 4.77 -6.72 14.05
C ASP A 55 4.29 -5.32 14.48
N SER A 56 4.48 -4.35 13.65
CA SER A 56 4.14 -2.94 13.93
C SER A 56 2.89 -2.50 13.15
N ALA A 57 1.75 -3.19 13.38
CA ALA A 57 0.51 -2.92 12.64
C ALA A 57 -0.01 -1.49 12.83
N LYS A 58 0.12 -0.92 14.04
CA LYS A 58 -0.26 0.48 14.30
C LYS A 58 0.60 1.44 13.50
N ASP A 59 1.90 1.20 13.44
CA ASP A 59 2.84 2.05 12.70
C ASP A 59 2.63 1.89 11.20
N ALA A 60 2.34 0.67 10.72
CA ALA A 60 1.98 0.41 9.32
C ALA A 60 0.73 1.19 8.90
N PHE A 61 -0.29 1.20 9.73
CA PHE A 61 -1.51 1.97 9.49
C PHE A 61 -1.24 3.48 9.53
N THR A 62 -0.47 3.95 10.52
CA THR A 62 -0.09 5.37 10.62
C THR A 62 0.67 5.83 9.38
N VAL A 63 1.69 5.09 8.95
CA VAL A 63 2.46 5.42 7.74
C VAL A 63 1.57 5.40 6.50
N LEU A 64 0.65 4.43 6.38
CA LEU A 64 -0.32 4.37 5.28
C LEU A 64 -1.16 5.65 5.21
N ILE A 65 -1.77 6.06 6.32
CA ILE A 65 -2.64 7.25 6.34
C ILE A 65 -1.84 8.53 6.08
N VAL A 66 -0.71 8.71 6.78
CA VAL A 66 0.14 9.90 6.60
C VAL A 66 0.63 10.01 5.16
N ARG A 67 1.05 8.90 4.54
CA ARG A 67 1.46 8.88 3.14
C ARG A 67 0.32 9.32 2.21
N LEU A 68 -0.90 8.80 2.42
CA LEU A 68 -2.06 9.14 1.59
C LEU A 68 -2.36 10.64 1.63
N LEU A 69 -2.32 11.23 2.81
CA LEU A 69 -2.55 12.67 2.99
C LEU A 69 -1.42 13.50 2.34
N LEU A 70 -0.17 13.15 2.63
CA LEU A 70 0.99 13.87 2.08
C LEU A 70 1.09 13.73 0.56
N SER A 71 0.80 12.54 -0.01
CA SER A 71 0.82 12.37 -1.46
C SER A 71 -0.21 13.26 -2.16
N THR A 72 -1.37 13.47 -1.56
CA THR A 72 -2.40 14.37 -2.11
C THR A 72 -1.96 15.83 -2.03
N LEU A 73 -1.35 16.23 -0.90
CA LEU A 73 -0.85 17.59 -0.74
C LEU A 73 0.30 17.92 -1.71
N LEU A 74 1.21 16.96 -1.92
CA LEU A 74 2.39 17.15 -2.77
C LEU A 74 2.11 17.05 -4.27
N PHE A 75 1.19 16.16 -4.66
CA PHE A 75 0.93 15.87 -6.09
C PHE A 75 -0.43 16.41 -6.57
N GLY A 76 -1.25 16.99 -5.69
CA GLY A 76 -2.48 17.71 -6.04
C GLY A 76 -3.61 16.86 -6.67
N GLN A 77 -3.54 15.53 -6.57
CA GLN A 77 -4.48 14.63 -7.24
C GLN A 77 -5.56 14.12 -6.27
N ILE A 78 -6.59 14.90 -6.03
CA ILE A 78 -7.70 14.54 -5.11
C ILE A 78 -8.39 13.23 -5.54
N LEU A 79 -8.64 13.03 -6.83
CA LEU A 79 -9.25 11.79 -7.33
C LEU A 79 -8.36 10.58 -7.01
N SER A 80 -7.05 10.70 -7.20
CA SER A 80 -6.09 9.66 -6.85
C SER A 80 -6.08 9.32 -5.35
N LEU A 81 -6.45 10.27 -4.48
CA LEU A 81 -6.61 10.00 -3.05
C LEU A 81 -7.68 8.95 -2.79
N PHE A 82 -8.87 9.10 -3.40
CA PHE A 82 -9.97 8.14 -3.20
C PHE A 82 -9.59 6.74 -3.67
N TYR A 83 -8.94 6.62 -4.83
CA TYR A 83 -8.43 5.35 -5.33
C TYR A 83 -7.37 4.74 -4.41
N SER A 84 -6.41 5.56 -3.96
CA SER A 84 -5.34 5.11 -3.07
C SER A 84 -5.82 4.80 -1.67
N LEU A 85 -6.84 5.51 -1.17
CA LEU A 85 -7.44 5.29 0.14
C LEU A 85 -8.18 3.94 0.17
N SER A 86 -9.11 3.72 -0.76
CA SER A 86 -9.87 2.46 -0.84
C SER A 86 -8.95 1.27 -1.09
N GLY A 87 -8.03 1.39 -2.05
CA GLY A 87 -7.04 0.34 -2.33
C GLY A 87 -6.12 0.08 -1.14
N GLY A 88 -5.59 1.13 -0.52
CA GLY A 88 -4.70 1.02 0.64
C GLY A 88 -5.37 0.42 1.87
N LEU A 89 -6.58 0.87 2.19
CA LEU A 89 -7.34 0.35 3.34
C LEU A 89 -7.73 -1.11 3.13
N LEU A 90 -8.22 -1.47 1.94
CA LEU A 90 -8.63 -2.85 1.65
C LEU A 90 -7.42 -3.78 1.61
N SER A 91 -6.31 -3.33 1.02
CA SER A 91 -5.03 -4.04 1.07
C SER A 91 -4.55 -4.27 2.51
N PHE A 92 -4.57 -3.25 3.35
CA PHE A 92 -4.17 -3.36 4.76
C PHE A 92 -5.08 -4.32 5.53
N ALA A 93 -6.41 -4.20 5.34
CA ALA A 93 -7.41 -5.06 6.01
C ALA A 93 -7.22 -6.55 5.70
N VAL A 94 -6.67 -6.87 4.52
CA VAL A 94 -6.36 -8.26 4.12
C VAL A 94 -4.94 -8.64 4.54
N MET A 95 -3.95 -7.79 4.28
CA MET A 95 -2.55 -8.10 4.62
C MET A 95 -2.35 -8.32 6.12
N TYR A 96 -3.00 -7.54 6.98
CA TYR A 96 -2.81 -7.63 8.42
C TYR A 96 -3.19 -9.01 8.98
N PRO A 97 -4.44 -9.52 8.82
CA PRO A 97 -4.80 -10.84 9.32
C PRO A 97 -4.03 -11.97 8.62
N VAL A 98 -3.85 -11.90 7.30
CA VAL A 98 -3.09 -12.92 6.54
C VAL A 98 -1.66 -13.02 7.06
N ASN A 99 -0.98 -11.88 7.26
CA ASN A 99 0.38 -11.84 7.77
C ASN A 99 0.49 -12.47 9.17
N ARG A 100 -0.51 -12.26 10.03
CA ARG A 100 -0.58 -12.88 11.37
C ARG A 100 -0.86 -14.37 11.29
N LEU A 101 -1.83 -14.80 10.50
CA LEU A 101 -2.18 -16.21 10.30
C LEU A 101 -0.99 -17.02 9.75
N LEU A 102 -0.26 -16.45 8.80
CA LEU A 102 0.95 -17.05 8.22
C LEU A 102 2.20 -16.88 9.10
N GLN A 103 2.06 -16.38 10.32
CA GLN A 103 3.17 -16.15 11.25
C GLN A 103 4.33 -15.37 10.61
N ARG A 104 4.04 -14.48 9.66
CA ARG A 104 5.02 -13.65 8.92
C ARG A 104 6.02 -14.45 8.07
N LYS A 105 5.75 -15.74 7.80
CA LYS A 105 6.66 -16.61 7.05
C LYS A 105 6.53 -16.48 5.53
N LEU A 106 5.37 -16.02 5.03
CA LEU A 106 5.06 -15.97 3.61
C LEU A 106 4.73 -14.53 3.15
N PRO A 107 5.72 -13.61 3.15
CA PRO A 107 5.51 -12.21 2.73
C PRO A 107 5.06 -12.11 1.27
N PHE A 108 5.50 -13.03 0.40
CA PHE A 108 5.09 -13.07 -1.00
C PHE A 108 3.58 -13.29 -1.15
N LEU A 109 3.02 -14.25 -0.41
CA LEU A 109 1.58 -14.52 -0.43
C LEU A 109 0.78 -13.36 0.18
N THR A 110 1.26 -12.82 1.30
CA THR A 110 0.65 -11.63 1.93
C THR A 110 0.67 -10.45 0.97
N GLY A 111 1.78 -10.23 0.26
CA GLY A 111 1.90 -9.18 -0.74
C GLY A 111 0.96 -9.40 -1.93
N ALA A 112 0.92 -10.63 -2.48
CA ALA A 112 0.04 -10.97 -3.61
C ALA A 112 -1.43 -10.69 -3.30
N LEU A 113 -1.91 -11.15 -2.13
CA LEU A 113 -3.26 -10.87 -1.67
C LEU A 113 -3.46 -9.36 -1.43
N GLY A 114 -2.48 -8.68 -0.84
CA GLY A 114 -2.50 -7.23 -0.65
C GLY A 114 -2.66 -6.47 -1.95
N GLY A 115 -1.92 -6.83 -2.99
CA GLY A 115 -1.99 -6.22 -4.32
C GLY A 115 -3.32 -6.50 -5.02
N LEU A 116 -3.81 -7.74 -4.94
CA LEU A 116 -5.13 -8.11 -5.48
C LEU A 116 -6.24 -7.27 -4.86
N PHE A 117 -6.28 -7.18 -3.54
CA PHE A 117 -7.30 -6.41 -2.82
C PHE A 117 -7.10 -4.90 -2.93
N HIS A 118 -5.86 -4.43 -3.12
CA HIS A 118 -5.61 -3.04 -3.47
C HIS A 118 -6.32 -2.67 -4.79
N ASN A 119 -6.12 -3.45 -5.83
CA ASN A 119 -6.74 -3.20 -7.13
C ASN A 119 -8.26 -3.39 -7.08
N LEU A 120 -8.76 -4.32 -6.27
CA LEU A 120 -10.20 -4.45 -6.02
C LEU A 120 -10.77 -3.17 -5.38
N GLY A 121 -10.10 -2.61 -4.39
CA GLY A 121 -10.51 -1.34 -3.77
C GLY A 121 -10.56 -0.19 -4.77
N GLN A 122 -9.56 -0.11 -5.66
CA GLN A 122 -9.55 0.89 -6.72
C GLN A 122 -10.68 0.68 -7.72
N LEU A 123 -10.98 -0.57 -8.10
CA LEU A 123 -12.07 -0.90 -9.02
C LEU A 123 -13.43 -0.51 -8.42
N LEU A 124 -13.63 -0.74 -7.13
CA LEU A 124 -14.84 -0.30 -6.41
C LEU A 124 -14.97 1.23 -6.40
N THR A 125 -13.86 1.95 -6.21
CA THR A 125 -13.85 3.41 -6.31
C THR A 125 -14.14 3.87 -7.74
N ALA A 126 -13.57 3.21 -8.75
CA ALA A 126 -13.88 3.50 -10.16
C ALA A 126 -15.38 3.37 -10.44
N PHE A 127 -16.00 2.29 -9.96
CA PHE A 127 -17.44 2.09 -10.08
C PHE A 127 -18.24 3.18 -9.37
N ALA A 128 -17.86 3.53 -8.13
CA ALA A 128 -18.54 4.56 -7.36
C ALA A 128 -18.45 5.96 -8.03
N VAL A 129 -17.32 6.27 -8.66
CA VAL A 129 -17.09 7.57 -9.32
C VAL A 129 -17.78 7.64 -10.68
N THR A 130 -17.73 6.56 -11.46
CA THR A 130 -18.24 6.56 -12.84
C THR A 130 -19.70 6.12 -12.94
N ALA A 131 -20.25 5.50 -11.89
CA ALA A 131 -21.55 4.85 -11.86
C ALA A 131 -21.78 3.86 -13.03
N THR A 132 -20.70 3.30 -13.59
CA THR A 132 -20.73 2.47 -14.80
C THR A 132 -20.21 1.06 -14.49
N ALA A 133 -21.07 0.05 -14.64
CA ALA A 133 -20.68 -1.36 -14.44
C ALA A 133 -19.60 -1.84 -15.45
N GLY A 134 -19.43 -1.14 -16.58
CA GLY A 134 -18.39 -1.42 -17.57
C GLY A 134 -16.97 -1.40 -17.03
N VAL A 135 -16.72 -0.73 -15.89
CA VAL A 135 -15.39 -0.72 -15.26
C VAL A 135 -14.96 -2.14 -14.80
N PHE A 136 -15.90 -3.03 -14.52
CA PHE A 136 -15.59 -4.42 -14.11
C PHE A 136 -14.98 -5.26 -15.25
N THR A 137 -15.07 -4.85 -16.50
CA THR A 137 -14.33 -5.46 -17.62
C THR A 137 -12.81 -5.41 -17.42
N TYR A 138 -12.31 -4.45 -16.64
CA TYR A 138 -10.89 -4.34 -16.31
C TYR A 138 -10.47 -5.26 -15.15
N SER A 139 -11.41 -5.93 -14.48
CA SER A 139 -11.10 -6.76 -13.30
C SER A 139 -10.07 -7.86 -13.54
N PRO A 140 -10.05 -8.60 -14.68
CA PRO A 140 -9.01 -9.61 -14.89
C PRO A 140 -7.61 -9.01 -15.00
N TYR A 141 -7.48 -7.89 -15.71
CA TYR A 141 -6.19 -7.18 -15.86
C TYR A 141 -5.70 -6.65 -14.51
N LEU A 142 -6.60 -6.04 -13.73
CA LEU A 142 -6.28 -5.52 -12.41
C LEU A 142 -5.96 -6.63 -11.40
N ALA A 143 -6.63 -7.79 -11.50
CA ALA A 143 -6.33 -8.94 -10.66
C ALA A 143 -4.92 -9.48 -10.95
N VAL A 144 -4.59 -9.72 -12.21
CA VAL A 144 -3.27 -10.21 -12.61
C VAL A 144 -2.17 -9.21 -12.23
N SER A 145 -2.35 -7.93 -12.58
CA SER A 145 -1.38 -6.89 -12.23
C SER A 145 -1.22 -6.75 -10.71
N GLY A 146 -2.31 -6.79 -9.94
CA GLY A 146 -2.27 -6.74 -8.48
C GLY A 146 -1.53 -7.91 -7.85
N ILE A 147 -1.72 -9.12 -8.36
CA ILE A 147 -0.96 -10.30 -7.91
C ILE A 147 0.53 -10.12 -8.22
N LEU A 148 0.88 -9.73 -9.43
CA LEU A 148 2.28 -9.55 -9.84
C LEU A 148 2.98 -8.45 -9.04
N THR A 149 2.36 -7.29 -8.93
CA THR A 149 2.91 -6.17 -8.13
C THR A 149 2.93 -6.51 -6.65
N GLY A 150 1.95 -7.26 -6.16
CA GLY A 150 1.90 -7.75 -4.79
C GLY A 150 2.99 -8.78 -4.48
N LEU A 151 3.30 -9.70 -5.40
CA LEU A 151 4.45 -10.59 -5.28
C LEU A 151 5.77 -9.81 -5.22
N PHE A 152 5.93 -8.80 -6.08
CA PHE A 152 7.08 -7.89 -6.04
C PHE A 152 7.14 -7.13 -4.71
N THR A 153 6.02 -6.62 -4.23
CA THR A 153 5.91 -5.99 -2.91
C THR A 153 6.34 -6.92 -1.79
N GLY A 154 5.91 -8.19 -1.85
CA GLY A 154 6.31 -9.23 -0.90
C GLY A 154 7.82 -9.53 -0.95
N PHE A 155 8.39 -9.58 -2.16
CA PHE A 155 9.82 -9.75 -2.36
C PHE A 155 10.60 -8.58 -1.74
N CYS A 156 10.24 -7.35 -2.08
CA CYS A 156 10.87 -6.16 -1.51
C CYS A 156 10.75 -6.11 0.02
N ALA A 157 9.57 -6.44 0.55
CA ALA A 157 9.35 -6.45 2.00
C ALA A 157 10.21 -7.52 2.70
N HIS A 158 10.39 -8.69 2.10
CA HIS A 158 11.23 -9.74 2.64
C HIS A 158 12.68 -9.29 2.78
N PHE A 159 13.26 -8.76 1.71
CA PHE A 159 14.67 -8.37 1.68
C PHE A 159 14.93 -7.03 2.37
N ALA A 160 14.16 -5.97 2.04
CA ALA A 160 14.37 -4.65 2.62
C ALA A 160 14.10 -4.62 4.13
N GLY A 161 13.02 -5.26 4.57
CA GLY A 161 12.66 -5.32 5.99
C GLY A 161 13.64 -6.15 6.84
N ARG A 162 14.36 -7.09 6.22
CA ARG A 162 15.34 -7.93 6.92
C ARG A 162 16.73 -7.30 6.98
N TYR A 163 17.16 -6.62 5.91
CA TYR A 163 18.56 -6.24 5.73
C TYR A 163 18.82 -4.73 5.67
N LEU A 164 17.83 -3.93 5.27
CA LEU A 164 18.06 -2.52 4.94
C LEU A 164 17.40 -1.53 5.87
N LEU A 165 16.29 -1.88 6.49
CA LEU A 165 15.45 -0.92 7.21
C LEU A 165 15.43 -1.17 8.72
N PRO A 166 15.43 -0.11 9.55
CA PRO A 166 15.41 -0.23 11.00
C PRO A 166 14.08 -0.81 11.48
N ARG A 167 14.14 -1.63 12.54
CA ARG A 167 12.94 -2.04 13.25
C ARG A 167 12.44 -0.92 14.15
N LEU A 168 11.16 -0.60 14.07
CA LEU A 168 10.51 0.32 15.00
C LEU A 168 10.27 -0.40 16.33
N LYS A 169 10.93 0.04 17.38
CA LYS A 169 10.74 -0.44 18.76
C LYS A 169 9.87 0.52 19.56
#